data_01a51a2abeeb1727c33dfcdee34ea58b
#
_entry.id   01a51a2abeeb1727c33dfcdee34ea58b
#
_cell.length_a   1.000
_cell.length_b   1.000
_cell.length_c   1.000
_cell.angle_alpha   90.00
_cell.angle_beta   90.00
_cell.angle_gamma   90.00
#
_symmetry.space_group_name_H-M   'P 1'
#
loop_
_entity.id
_entity.type
_entity.pdbx_description
1 polymer ?
#
loop_
_entity_poly.entity_id
_entity_poly.type
_entity_poly.pdbx_seq_one_letter_code
_entity_poly.pdbx_strand_id
1 'polypeptide(L)'
;MKKFKKVIQGIWFSLKLTFGMKEGAQYVVYKLFLTLLDNLVPLALTIFPGLIINELLADRRITYLVVYVLVLALVPLIKEIVQTFSNRRVMSLEQSLSRRLMSEFYLYILRMDYETLENPDLQEEQERARSTYTCSTGIVDQVIALFAAIINIFIYSFVIVRYQFSIIFLVFVIVFINYLVKRTVQEKMFVERKELDKYDRKIFTITYMFDQQSYGKEFRVFDLSKYLVDKFVNLRKERDAIEISQHKKYSKVSIINAILSCIQLLGLYFIFLFSIFKKNFLVGDLSIGLAASFQLSGKLKNTVNAYLSLCERSMYIDEMNAFFNRSNRICSAGAYTPLFDDNSEIEFKDVSFKYPGSSSYALRHLNLKIKANEKLCIVGQNGGGKSTFIKLLTRLY
;
A
#
# COMPACT_ATOMS: atom_id res chain seq x y z
N MET A 1 18.99 11.78 -2.84
CA MET A 1 18.58 12.39 -1.56
C MET A 1 17.09 12.73 -1.47
N LYS A 2 16.45 13.41 -2.43
CA LYS A 2 15.01 13.77 -2.36
C LYS A 2 14.07 12.55 -2.18
N LYS A 3 14.26 11.45 -2.92
CA LYS A 3 13.42 10.23 -2.79
C LYS A 3 13.54 9.59 -1.39
N PHE A 4 14.75 9.53 -0.82
CA PHE A 4 14.97 8.96 0.51
C PHE A 4 14.29 9.77 1.63
N LYS A 5 14.35 11.12 1.53
CA LYS A 5 13.64 12.02 2.47
C LYS A 5 12.13 11.78 2.45
N LYS A 6 11.55 11.57 1.25
CA LYS A 6 10.11 11.25 1.10
C LYS A 6 9.73 9.93 1.75
N VAL A 7 10.55 8.90 1.59
CA VAL A 7 10.32 7.60 2.23
C VAL A 7 10.30 7.74 3.75
N ILE A 8 11.27 8.48 4.33
CA ILE A 8 11.32 8.72 5.77
C ILE A 8 10.09 9.50 6.24
N GLN A 9 9.67 10.53 5.51
CA GLN A 9 8.47 11.29 5.84
C GLN A 9 7.23 10.41 5.83
N GLY A 10 7.11 9.53 4.83
CA GLY A 10 6.01 8.57 4.73
C GLY A 10 5.97 7.56 5.87
N ILE A 11 7.11 7.00 6.22
CA ILE A 11 7.25 6.10 7.36
C ILE A 11 6.84 6.82 8.65
N TRP A 12 7.37 8.00 8.88
CA TRP A 12 7.07 8.79 10.09
C TRP A 12 5.59 9.13 10.19
N PHE A 13 4.97 9.55 9.07
CA PHE A 13 3.53 9.83 9.00
C PHE A 13 2.70 8.59 9.36
N SER A 14 2.98 7.45 8.74
CA SER A 14 2.24 6.20 8.98
C SER A 14 2.42 5.68 10.40
N LEU A 15 3.62 5.79 10.97
CA LEU A 15 3.88 5.45 12.35
C LEU A 15 3.13 6.39 13.31
N LYS A 16 3.21 7.71 13.09
CA LYS A 16 2.49 8.70 13.91
C LYS A 16 0.98 8.43 13.89
N LEU A 17 0.42 8.14 12.71
CA LEU A 17 -0.99 7.83 12.54
C LEU A 17 -1.37 6.55 13.30
N THR A 18 -0.58 5.49 13.16
CA THR A 18 -0.83 4.20 13.83
C THR A 18 -0.68 4.31 15.34
N PHE A 19 0.40 4.91 15.84
CA PHE A 19 0.64 5.07 17.28
C PHE A 19 -0.30 6.09 17.95
N GLY A 20 -0.89 7.01 17.21
CA GLY A 20 -1.92 7.91 17.69
C GLY A 20 -3.23 7.21 18.07
N MET A 21 -3.40 5.95 17.67
CA MET A 21 -4.57 5.14 17.98
C MET A 21 -4.27 4.17 19.15
N LYS A 22 -5.24 3.96 20.05
CA LYS A 22 -5.06 3.07 21.21
C LYS A 22 -4.65 1.65 20.84
N GLU A 23 -5.18 1.13 19.74
CA GLU A 23 -4.91 -0.23 19.24
C GLU A 23 -3.62 -0.33 18.44
N GLY A 24 -3.07 0.80 17.99
CA GLY A 24 -1.93 0.81 17.07
C GLY A 24 -0.64 0.29 17.69
N ALA A 25 -0.33 0.65 18.93
CA ALA A 25 0.82 0.12 19.65
C ALA A 25 0.72 -1.40 19.83
N GLN A 26 -0.47 -1.92 20.18
CA GLN A 26 -0.70 -3.36 20.30
C GLN A 26 -0.51 -4.06 18.96
N TYR A 27 -1.06 -3.50 17.87
CA TYR A 27 -0.88 -4.03 16.54
C TYR A 27 0.60 -4.19 16.16
N VAL A 28 1.40 -3.13 16.35
CA VAL A 28 2.84 -3.14 16.05
C VAL A 28 3.58 -4.21 16.86
N VAL A 29 3.29 -4.32 18.16
CA VAL A 29 3.93 -5.31 19.04
C VAL A 29 3.59 -6.74 18.61
N TYR A 30 2.31 -7.05 18.40
CA TYR A 30 1.90 -8.38 17.95
C TYR A 30 2.46 -8.73 16.57
N LYS A 31 2.46 -7.76 15.64
CA LYS A 31 2.99 -7.97 14.29
C LYS A 31 4.49 -8.20 14.29
N LEU A 32 5.24 -7.43 15.10
CA LEU A 32 6.67 -7.61 15.27
C LEU A 32 6.98 -8.98 15.90
N PHE A 33 6.23 -9.36 16.93
CA PHE A 33 6.36 -10.69 17.56
C PHE A 33 6.14 -11.81 16.53
N LEU A 34 5.06 -11.75 15.74
CA LEU A 34 4.80 -12.74 14.69
C LEU A 34 5.89 -12.78 13.65
N THR A 35 6.38 -11.62 13.21
CA THR A 35 7.44 -11.55 12.19
C THR A 35 8.76 -12.14 12.69
N LEU A 36 9.07 -12.00 13.99
CA LEU A 36 10.22 -12.66 14.61
C LEU A 36 9.99 -14.16 14.76
N LEU A 37 8.80 -14.57 15.16
CA LEU A 37 8.41 -15.98 15.30
C LEU A 37 8.53 -16.74 13.96
N ASP A 38 8.18 -16.08 12.84
CA ASP A 38 8.29 -16.66 11.49
C ASP A 38 9.72 -17.04 11.09
N ASN A 39 10.72 -16.58 11.81
CA ASN A 39 12.13 -16.90 11.54
C ASN A 39 12.63 -18.12 12.31
N LEU A 40 11.90 -18.59 13.31
CA LEU A 40 12.34 -19.73 14.14
C LEU A 40 12.40 -21.05 13.34
N VAL A 41 11.38 -21.32 12.53
CA VAL A 41 11.33 -22.54 11.71
C VAL A 41 12.43 -22.58 10.66
N PRO A 42 12.62 -21.52 9.81
CA PRO A 42 13.75 -21.49 8.88
C PRO A 42 15.11 -21.63 9.56
N LEU A 43 15.28 -21.05 10.76
CA LEU A 43 16.54 -21.17 11.52
C LEU A 43 16.76 -22.61 11.99
N ALA A 44 15.74 -23.27 12.55
CA ALA A 44 15.80 -24.66 12.95
C ALA A 44 16.10 -25.57 11.75
N LEU A 45 15.40 -25.40 10.63
CA LEU A 45 15.64 -26.14 9.38
C LEU A 45 17.02 -25.87 8.76
N THR A 46 17.65 -24.75 9.08
CA THR A 46 19.03 -24.44 8.63
C THR A 46 20.06 -25.19 9.45
N ILE A 47 19.91 -25.27 10.77
CA ILE A 47 20.96 -25.73 11.69
C ILE A 47 20.82 -27.22 12.00
N PHE A 48 19.64 -27.69 12.41
CA PHE A 48 19.47 -29.05 12.95
C PHE A 48 19.73 -30.18 11.96
N PRO A 49 19.35 -30.12 10.66
CA PRO A 49 19.68 -31.19 9.71
C PRO A 49 21.19 -31.43 9.59
N GLY A 50 21.97 -30.34 9.56
CA GLY A 50 23.43 -30.48 9.51
C GLY A 50 24.00 -31.03 10.78
N LEU A 51 23.48 -30.68 11.97
CA LEU A 51 23.87 -31.27 13.25
C LEU A 51 23.54 -32.78 13.30
N ILE A 52 22.40 -33.19 12.78
CA ILE A 52 22.03 -34.62 12.68
C ILE A 52 23.03 -35.38 11.80
N ILE A 53 23.36 -34.80 10.62
CA ILE A 53 24.35 -35.42 9.71
C ILE A 53 25.70 -35.57 10.40
N ASN A 54 26.18 -34.52 11.09
CA ASN A 54 27.45 -34.56 11.80
C ASN A 54 27.44 -35.62 12.90
N GLU A 55 26.39 -35.73 13.71
CA GLU A 55 26.28 -36.70 14.78
C GLU A 55 26.21 -38.15 14.26
N LEU A 56 25.51 -38.36 13.10
CA LEU A 56 25.42 -39.68 12.47
C LEU A 56 26.78 -40.15 11.92
N LEU A 57 27.63 -39.23 11.49
CA LEU A 57 28.97 -39.54 10.94
C LEU A 57 30.05 -39.63 12.01
N ALA A 58 29.84 -39.02 13.19
CA ALA A 58 30.78 -39.02 14.32
C ALA A 58 30.40 -40.08 15.37
N ASP A 59 30.02 -39.64 16.56
CA ASP A 59 29.89 -40.48 17.76
C ASP A 59 28.57 -41.30 17.81
N ARG A 60 27.58 -41.00 16.94
CA ARG A 60 26.28 -41.65 16.87
C ARG A 60 25.49 -41.67 18.18
N ARG A 61 25.59 -40.59 18.98
CA ARG A 61 24.93 -40.49 20.28
C ARG A 61 23.44 -40.36 20.12
N ILE A 62 22.71 -41.41 20.39
CA ILE A 62 21.23 -41.50 20.18
C ILE A 62 20.49 -40.37 20.89
N THR A 63 20.93 -39.99 22.08
CA THR A 63 20.31 -38.89 22.87
C THR A 63 20.28 -37.57 22.12
N TYR A 64 21.39 -37.15 21.49
CA TYR A 64 21.45 -35.91 20.72
C TYR A 64 20.60 -35.99 19.43
N LEU A 65 20.64 -37.14 18.74
CA LEU A 65 19.81 -37.35 17.55
C LEU A 65 18.32 -37.22 17.87
N VAL A 66 17.84 -37.84 18.95
CA VAL A 66 16.46 -37.72 19.40
C VAL A 66 16.09 -36.26 19.71
N VAL A 67 16.97 -35.55 20.43
CA VAL A 67 16.74 -34.11 20.76
C VAL A 67 16.62 -33.28 19.49
N TYR A 68 17.53 -33.43 18.51
CA TYR A 68 17.49 -32.66 17.26
C TYR A 68 16.25 -32.93 16.43
N VAL A 69 15.82 -34.19 16.35
CA VAL A 69 14.57 -34.57 15.66
C VAL A 69 13.34 -34.02 16.39
N LEU A 70 13.31 -34.08 17.73
CA LEU A 70 12.24 -33.48 18.52
C LEU A 70 12.15 -31.97 18.32
N VAL A 71 13.25 -31.25 18.28
CA VAL A 71 13.27 -29.81 18.01
C VAL A 71 12.73 -29.51 16.61
N LEU A 72 13.14 -30.26 15.58
CA LEU A 72 12.64 -30.11 14.22
C LEU A 72 11.12 -30.35 14.10
N ALA A 73 10.56 -31.25 14.92
CA ALA A 73 9.13 -31.53 14.94
C ALA A 73 8.33 -30.51 15.78
N LEU A 74 8.86 -30.17 16.97
CA LEU A 74 8.13 -29.33 17.93
C LEU A 74 8.16 -27.83 17.56
N VAL A 75 9.28 -27.31 17.03
CA VAL A 75 9.40 -25.88 16.69
C VAL A 75 8.34 -25.44 15.66
N PRO A 76 8.12 -26.12 14.53
CA PRO A 76 7.04 -25.78 13.61
C PRO A 76 5.66 -25.89 14.25
N LEU A 77 5.41 -26.93 15.05
CA LEU A 77 4.12 -27.15 15.70
C LEU A 77 3.80 -26.05 16.71
N ILE A 78 4.72 -25.72 17.59
CA ILE A 78 4.56 -24.64 18.58
C ILE A 78 4.37 -23.31 17.86
N LYS A 79 5.19 -23.05 16.85
CA LYS A 79 5.09 -21.83 16.02
C LYS A 79 3.70 -21.70 15.42
N GLU A 80 3.16 -22.75 14.81
CA GLU A 80 1.86 -22.70 14.14
C GLU A 80 0.70 -22.47 15.13
N ILE A 81 0.76 -23.09 16.30
CA ILE A 81 -0.23 -22.86 17.37
C ILE A 81 -0.20 -21.40 17.82
N VAL A 82 0.98 -20.88 18.18
CA VAL A 82 1.13 -19.52 18.67
C VAL A 82 0.74 -18.52 17.58
N GLN A 83 1.11 -18.77 16.33
CA GLN A 83 0.78 -17.92 15.19
C GLN A 83 -0.72 -17.88 14.94
N THR A 84 -1.42 -19.01 15.03
CA THR A 84 -2.88 -19.07 14.82
C THR A 84 -3.63 -18.22 15.83
N PHE A 85 -3.28 -18.31 17.11
CA PHE A 85 -3.91 -17.48 18.15
C PHE A 85 -3.55 -16.00 18.00
N SER A 86 -2.29 -15.68 17.73
CA SER A 86 -1.83 -14.30 17.58
C SER A 86 -2.39 -13.64 16.30
N ASN A 87 -2.52 -14.37 15.20
CA ASN A 87 -3.11 -13.86 13.95
C ASN A 87 -4.56 -13.41 14.13
N ARG A 88 -5.36 -14.15 14.92
CA ARG A 88 -6.74 -13.70 15.24
C ARG A 88 -6.74 -12.32 15.90
N ARG A 89 -5.82 -12.10 16.84
CA ARG A 89 -5.70 -10.80 17.52
C ARG A 89 -5.23 -9.71 16.58
N VAL A 90 -4.21 -9.99 15.76
CA VAL A 90 -3.70 -9.05 14.75
C VAL A 90 -4.79 -8.66 13.77
N MET A 91 -5.56 -9.63 13.24
CA MET A 91 -6.67 -9.37 12.32
C MET A 91 -7.75 -8.48 12.95
N SER A 92 -8.10 -8.73 14.21
CA SER A 92 -9.06 -7.90 14.94
C SER A 92 -8.56 -6.46 15.10
N LEU A 93 -7.28 -6.27 15.44
CA LEU A 93 -6.66 -4.96 15.59
C LEU A 93 -6.55 -4.22 14.24
N GLU A 94 -6.16 -4.92 13.17
CA GLU A 94 -6.07 -4.38 11.82
C GLU A 94 -7.43 -3.88 11.31
N GLN A 95 -8.49 -4.68 11.51
CA GLN A 95 -9.85 -4.27 11.17
C GLN A 95 -10.32 -3.06 12.00
N SER A 96 -9.96 -3.00 13.28
CA SER A 96 -10.30 -1.86 14.14
C SER A 96 -9.60 -0.59 13.66
N LEU A 97 -8.30 -0.68 13.35
CA LEU A 97 -7.52 0.43 12.78
C LEU A 97 -8.08 0.88 11.43
N SER A 98 -8.38 -0.06 10.54
CA SER A 98 -8.94 0.24 9.22
C SER A 98 -10.29 0.97 9.31
N ARG A 99 -11.20 0.49 10.18
CA ARG A 99 -12.50 1.17 10.41
C ARG A 99 -12.31 2.60 10.92
N ARG A 100 -11.38 2.81 11.84
CA ARG A 100 -11.12 4.13 12.42
C ARG A 100 -10.51 5.08 11.38
N LEU A 101 -9.53 4.61 10.61
CA LEU A 101 -8.93 5.37 9.52
C LEU A 101 -9.99 5.79 8.49
N MET A 102 -10.84 4.85 8.07
CA MET A 102 -11.93 5.15 7.15
C MET A 102 -12.91 6.19 7.74
N SER A 103 -13.28 6.03 9.00
CA SER A 103 -14.17 6.97 9.69
C SER A 103 -13.57 8.38 9.75
N GLU A 104 -12.30 8.52 10.12
CA GLU A 104 -11.60 9.81 10.15
C GLU A 104 -11.50 10.44 8.74
N PHE A 105 -11.22 9.62 7.72
CA PHE A 105 -11.17 10.08 6.33
C PHE A 105 -12.53 10.60 5.85
N TYR A 106 -13.62 9.86 6.10
CA TYR A 106 -14.96 10.31 5.71
C TYR A 106 -15.41 11.56 6.48
N LEU A 107 -15.09 11.65 7.78
CA LEU A 107 -15.36 12.88 8.55
C LEU A 107 -14.61 14.09 7.99
N TYR A 108 -13.39 13.89 7.50
CA TYR A 108 -12.65 14.95 6.83
C TYR A 108 -13.34 15.39 5.54
N ILE A 109 -13.77 14.45 4.68
CA ILE A 109 -14.49 14.75 3.45
C ILE A 109 -15.79 15.50 3.73
N LEU A 110 -16.58 15.04 4.71
CA LEU A 110 -17.86 15.68 5.06
C LEU A 110 -17.69 17.10 5.60
N ARG A 111 -16.48 17.47 6.05
CA ARG A 111 -16.13 18.82 6.51
C ARG A 111 -15.51 19.68 5.42
N MET A 112 -15.24 19.14 4.24
CA MET A 112 -14.73 19.91 3.12
C MET A 112 -15.80 20.81 2.51
N ASP A 113 -15.35 21.93 1.95
CA ASP A 113 -16.24 22.82 1.20
C ASP A 113 -16.88 22.09 0.02
N TYR A 114 -18.14 22.35 -0.21
CA TYR A 114 -18.92 21.73 -1.28
C TYR A 114 -18.34 22.04 -2.67
N GLU A 115 -17.79 23.25 -2.87
CA GLU A 115 -17.03 23.64 -4.07
C GLU A 115 -15.91 22.63 -4.38
N THR A 116 -15.21 22.19 -3.35
CA THR A 116 -14.13 21.21 -3.46
C THR A 116 -14.66 19.84 -3.91
N LEU A 117 -15.80 19.42 -3.37
CA LEU A 117 -16.40 18.11 -3.69
C LEU A 117 -17.01 18.05 -5.11
N GLU A 118 -17.48 19.18 -5.65
CA GLU A 118 -18.02 19.24 -7.02
C GLU A 118 -16.93 19.24 -8.11
N ASN A 119 -15.66 19.47 -7.77
CA ASN A 119 -14.57 19.51 -8.75
C ASN A 119 -14.17 18.09 -9.18
N PRO A 120 -14.30 17.70 -10.47
CA PRO A 120 -13.94 16.38 -10.95
C PRO A 120 -12.47 16.01 -10.74
N ASP A 121 -11.54 16.97 -10.84
CA ASP A 121 -10.11 16.72 -10.62
C ASP A 121 -9.83 16.32 -9.17
N LEU A 122 -10.62 16.83 -8.24
CA LEU A 122 -10.51 16.53 -6.82
C LEU A 122 -11.08 15.16 -6.44
N GLN A 123 -12.02 14.65 -7.18
CA GLN A 123 -12.53 13.29 -6.97
C GLN A 123 -11.42 12.25 -7.20
N GLU A 124 -10.53 12.49 -8.17
CA GLU A 124 -9.38 11.62 -8.40
C GLU A 124 -8.35 11.69 -7.27
N GLU A 125 -8.07 12.91 -6.79
CA GLU A 125 -7.16 13.11 -5.66
C GLU A 125 -7.74 12.48 -4.38
N GLN A 126 -9.04 12.62 -4.16
CA GLN A 126 -9.76 12.00 -3.05
C GLN A 126 -9.62 10.47 -3.06
N GLU A 127 -9.83 9.83 -4.21
CA GLU A 127 -9.73 8.37 -4.32
C GLU A 127 -8.28 7.89 -4.08
N ARG A 128 -7.28 8.60 -4.61
CA ARG A 128 -5.86 8.32 -4.34
C ARG A 128 -5.50 8.56 -2.89
N ALA A 129 -5.98 9.66 -2.29
CA ALA A 129 -5.77 9.94 -0.87
C ALA A 129 -6.42 8.89 0.02
N ARG A 130 -7.65 8.45 -0.31
CA ARG A 130 -8.36 7.37 0.39
C ARG A 130 -7.57 6.08 0.38
N SER A 131 -7.13 5.65 -0.81
CA SER A 131 -6.35 4.43 -0.98
C SER A 131 -5.04 4.48 -0.17
N THR A 132 -4.33 5.60 -0.23
CA THR A 132 -3.06 5.78 0.51
C THR A 132 -3.28 5.81 2.02
N TYR A 133 -4.31 6.49 2.48
CA TYR A 133 -4.64 6.63 3.91
C TYR A 133 -5.04 5.29 4.52
N THR A 134 -5.90 4.54 3.86
CA THR A 134 -6.34 3.22 4.31
C THR A 134 -5.25 2.16 4.24
N CYS A 135 -4.30 2.30 3.31
CA CYS A 135 -3.13 1.42 3.19
C CYS A 135 -1.96 1.81 4.11
N SER A 136 -2.12 2.78 5.01
CA SER A 136 -1.04 3.22 5.92
C SER A 136 -0.55 2.11 6.86
N THR A 137 -1.43 1.19 7.30
CA THR A 137 -1.06 -0.02 8.04
C THR A 137 -0.09 -0.90 7.26
N GLY A 138 -0.25 -1.01 5.94
CA GLY A 138 0.67 -1.74 5.08
C GLY A 138 2.07 -1.13 4.98
N ILE A 139 2.24 0.19 5.22
CA ILE A 139 3.55 0.83 5.34
C ILE A 139 4.22 0.42 6.66
N VAL A 140 3.45 0.40 7.75
CA VAL A 140 3.93 -0.08 9.06
C VAL A 140 4.39 -1.53 8.98
N ASP A 141 3.65 -2.39 8.29
CA ASP A 141 4.05 -3.79 8.06
C ASP A 141 5.37 -3.91 7.32
N GLN A 142 5.58 -3.08 6.29
CA GLN A 142 6.86 -3.06 5.56
C GLN A 142 8.02 -2.59 6.44
N VAL A 143 7.79 -1.62 7.32
CA VAL A 143 8.81 -1.16 8.28
C VAL A 143 9.17 -2.28 9.27
N ILE A 144 8.17 -2.98 9.81
CA ILE A 144 8.39 -4.13 10.69
C ILE A 144 9.16 -5.24 9.97
N ALA A 145 8.77 -5.54 8.72
CA ALA A 145 9.46 -6.52 7.89
C ALA A 145 10.92 -6.14 7.62
N LEU A 146 11.23 -4.85 7.37
CA LEU A 146 12.60 -4.36 7.22
C LEU A 146 13.42 -4.52 8.51
N PHE A 147 12.83 -4.18 9.66
CA PHE A 147 13.49 -4.33 10.95
C PHE A 147 13.81 -5.81 11.24
N ALA A 148 12.85 -6.70 11.05
CA ALA A 148 13.05 -8.13 11.20
C ALA A 148 14.07 -8.69 10.19
N ALA A 149 14.10 -8.17 8.96
CA ALA A 149 15.06 -8.56 7.94
C ALA A 149 16.50 -8.19 8.34
N ILE A 150 16.71 -7.03 8.96
CA ILE A 150 18.04 -6.64 9.49
C ILE A 150 18.50 -7.65 10.54
N ILE A 151 17.64 -8.01 11.50
CA ILE A 151 17.96 -9.01 12.52
C ILE A 151 18.34 -10.35 11.87
N ASN A 152 17.56 -10.79 10.87
CA ASN A 152 17.84 -12.04 10.15
C ASN A 152 19.17 -12.02 9.39
N ILE A 153 19.49 -10.90 8.75
CA ILE A 153 20.77 -10.72 8.06
C ILE A 153 21.92 -10.93 9.05
N PHE A 154 21.84 -10.35 10.26
CA PHE A 154 22.84 -10.55 11.29
C PHE A 154 22.94 -12.03 11.74
N ILE A 155 21.80 -12.68 12.01
CA ILE A 155 21.76 -14.08 12.45
C ILE A 155 22.42 -14.99 11.39
N TYR A 156 21.95 -14.94 10.14
CA TYR A 156 22.49 -15.81 9.09
C TYR A 156 23.91 -15.46 8.69
N SER A 157 24.30 -14.18 8.72
CA SER A 157 25.69 -13.78 8.50
C SER A 157 26.60 -14.33 9.59
N PHE A 158 26.18 -14.30 10.86
CA PHE A 158 26.94 -14.88 11.98
C PHE A 158 27.14 -16.40 11.81
N VAL A 159 26.06 -17.10 11.39
CA VAL A 159 26.18 -18.54 11.09
C VAL A 159 27.20 -18.80 9.97
N ILE A 160 27.16 -18.01 8.88
CA ILE A 160 28.01 -18.20 7.71
C ILE A 160 29.45 -17.85 7.99
N VAL A 161 29.74 -16.79 8.77
CA VAL A 161 31.12 -16.36 9.12
C VAL A 161 31.91 -17.49 9.80
N ARG A 162 31.26 -18.34 10.58
CA ARG A 162 31.86 -19.49 11.23
C ARG A 162 32.46 -20.49 10.21
N TYR A 163 31.91 -20.56 9.00
CA TYR A 163 32.34 -21.44 7.93
C TYR A 163 33.27 -20.73 6.95
N GLN A 164 32.79 -19.67 6.28
CA GLN A 164 33.64 -18.94 5.33
C GLN A 164 33.09 -17.55 5.00
N PHE A 165 33.90 -16.52 5.25
CA PHE A 165 33.52 -15.12 5.01
C PHE A 165 33.25 -14.80 3.52
N SER A 166 33.98 -15.45 2.57
CA SER A 166 33.83 -15.22 1.14
C SER A 166 32.43 -15.45 0.61
N ILE A 167 31.64 -16.28 1.30
CA ILE A 167 30.24 -16.57 0.92
C ILE A 167 29.35 -15.34 1.07
N ILE A 168 29.56 -14.58 2.16
CA ILE A 168 28.78 -13.34 2.41
C ILE A 168 29.01 -12.36 1.27
N PHE A 169 30.25 -12.17 0.84
CA PHE A 169 30.59 -11.28 -0.26
C PHE A 169 29.89 -11.68 -1.56
N LEU A 170 29.93 -12.97 -1.92
CA LEU A 170 29.25 -13.49 -3.11
C LEU A 170 27.74 -13.23 -3.06
N VAL A 171 27.08 -13.51 -1.92
CA VAL A 171 25.64 -13.28 -1.74
C VAL A 171 25.32 -11.79 -1.89
N PHE A 172 26.09 -10.90 -1.26
CA PHE A 172 25.87 -9.46 -1.35
C PHE A 172 26.02 -8.93 -2.77
N VAL A 173 27.06 -9.35 -3.51
CA VAL A 173 27.27 -8.94 -4.91
C VAL A 173 26.06 -9.34 -5.79
N ILE A 174 25.59 -10.58 -5.66
CA ILE A 174 24.47 -11.07 -6.45
C ILE A 174 23.17 -10.34 -6.11
N VAL A 175 22.90 -10.10 -4.80
CA VAL A 175 21.72 -9.35 -4.38
C VAL A 175 21.81 -7.89 -4.83
N PHE A 176 22.99 -7.28 -4.82
CA PHE A 176 23.19 -5.93 -5.32
C PHE A 176 22.90 -5.81 -6.84
N ILE A 177 23.38 -6.77 -7.64
CA ILE A 177 23.05 -6.83 -9.07
C ILE A 177 21.55 -6.98 -9.25
N ASN A 178 20.91 -7.86 -8.49
CA ASN A 178 19.45 -8.05 -8.51
C ASN A 178 18.69 -6.76 -8.17
N TYR A 179 19.15 -5.99 -7.17
CA TYR A 179 18.60 -4.69 -6.83
C TYR A 179 18.65 -3.70 -8.00
N LEU A 180 19.81 -3.60 -8.67
CA LEU A 180 19.98 -2.68 -9.81
C LEU A 180 19.02 -3.03 -10.95
N VAL A 181 18.90 -4.32 -11.28
CA VAL A 181 17.99 -4.80 -12.33
C VAL A 181 16.53 -4.49 -11.99
N LYS A 182 16.10 -4.76 -10.76
CA LYS A 182 14.71 -4.49 -10.31
C LYS A 182 14.39 -3.01 -10.28
N ARG A 183 15.30 -2.21 -9.76
CA ARG A 183 15.12 -0.77 -9.66
C ARG A 183 14.84 -0.10 -11.01
N THR A 184 15.63 -0.44 -12.04
CA THR A 184 15.49 0.15 -13.38
C THR A 184 14.15 -0.19 -14.03
N VAL A 185 13.65 -1.40 -13.82
CA VAL A 185 12.34 -1.82 -14.34
C VAL A 185 11.19 -1.18 -13.56
N GLN A 186 11.29 -1.11 -12.24
CA GLN A 186 10.24 -0.57 -11.40
C GLN A 186 10.01 0.94 -11.65
N GLU A 187 11.08 1.71 -11.90
CA GLU A 187 10.94 3.13 -12.25
C GLU A 187 10.15 3.33 -13.56
N LYS A 188 10.36 2.48 -14.56
CA LYS A 188 9.60 2.51 -15.82
C LYS A 188 8.14 2.10 -15.63
N MET A 189 7.90 1.08 -14.85
CA MET A 189 6.55 0.57 -14.58
C MET A 189 5.69 1.55 -13.79
N PHE A 190 6.28 2.36 -12.92
CA PHE A 190 5.55 3.40 -12.21
C PHE A 190 4.94 4.44 -13.15
N VAL A 191 5.66 4.83 -14.21
CA VAL A 191 5.15 5.76 -15.23
C VAL A 191 3.98 5.13 -16.00
N GLU A 192 4.13 3.87 -16.40
CA GLU A 192 3.10 3.14 -17.14
C GLU A 192 1.85 2.86 -16.30
N ARG A 193 1.99 2.73 -14.98
CA ARG A 193 0.86 2.55 -14.07
C ARG A 193 -0.08 3.76 -14.04
N LYS A 194 0.46 4.98 -14.14
CA LYS A 194 -0.36 6.18 -14.28
C LYS A 194 -1.20 6.20 -15.55
N GLU A 195 -0.74 5.55 -16.61
CA GLU A 195 -1.54 5.38 -17.83
C GLU A 195 -2.65 4.34 -17.62
N LEU A 196 -2.34 3.21 -16.97
CA LEU A 196 -3.35 2.20 -16.62
C LEU A 196 -4.47 2.78 -15.76
N ASP A 197 -4.15 3.63 -14.78
CA ASP A 197 -5.13 4.28 -13.91
C ASP A 197 -6.16 5.12 -14.71
N LYS A 198 -5.75 5.69 -15.87
CA LYS A 198 -6.67 6.43 -16.76
C LYS A 198 -7.66 5.49 -17.46
N TYR A 199 -7.19 4.32 -17.90
CA TYR A 199 -8.07 3.31 -18.52
C TYR A 199 -9.00 2.69 -17.48
N ASP A 200 -8.46 2.35 -16.30
CA ASP A 200 -9.25 1.77 -15.20
C ASP A 200 -10.42 2.67 -14.81
N ARG A 201 -10.25 3.99 -14.80
CA ARG A 201 -11.35 4.95 -14.54
C ARG A 201 -12.41 4.93 -15.64
N LYS A 202 -11.99 4.98 -16.89
CA LYS A 202 -12.96 4.92 -18.01
C LYS A 202 -13.75 3.62 -18.00
N ILE A 203 -13.08 2.51 -17.72
CA ILE A 203 -13.69 1.18 -17.58
C ILE A 203 -14.64 1.17 -16.39
N PHE A 204 -14.22 1.69 -15.24
CA PHE A 204 -15.05 1.80 -14.04
C PHE A 204 -16.33 2.60 -14.30
N THR A 205 -16.23 3.73 -14.98
CA THR A 205 -17.41 4.56 -15.31
C THR A 205 -18.42 3.79 -16.15
N ILE A 206 -17.97 3.05 -17.16
CA ILE A 206 -18.87 2.24 -18.00
C ILE A 206 -19.46 1.08 -17.19
N THR A 207 -18.64 0.39 -16.38
CA THR A 207 -19.11 -0.70 -15.51
C THR A 207 -20.13 -0.19 -14.49
N TYR A 208 -19.87 0.97 -13.89
CA TYR A 208 -20.82 1.61 -12.98
C TYR A 208 -22.16 1.91 -13.66
N MET A 209 -22.14 2.39 -14.92
CA MET A 209 -23.39 2.62 -15.68
C MET A 209 -24.16 1.31 -15.91
N PHE A 210 -23.47 0.18 -16.16
CA PHE A 210 -24.12 -1.13 -16.33
C PHE A 210 -24.79 -1.62 -15.04
N ASP A 211 -24.17 -1.36 -13.90
CA ASP A 211 -24.65 -1.82 -12.58
C ASP A 211 -25.79 -0.94 -12.04
N GLN A 212 -25.94 0.30 -12.54
CA GLN A 212 -26.96 1.22 -12.06
C GLN A 212 -28.27 1.07 -12.82
N GLN A 213 -29.31 0.72 -12.12
CA GLN A 213 -30.67 0.53 -12.67
C GLN A 213 -31.26 1.83 -13.31
N SER A 214 -30.78 2.98 -12.84
CA SER A 214 -31.18 4.29 -13.35
C SER A 214 -30.88 4.49 -14.83
N TYR A 215 -29.79 3.95 -15.35
CA TYR A 215 -29.37 4.04 -16.75
C TYR A 215 -30.04 2.98 -17.65
N GLY A 216 -30.68 1.97 -17.07
CA GLY A 216 -31.25 0.85 -17.83
C GLY A 216 -32.39 1.26 -18.76
N LYS A 217 -33.04 2.40 -18.52
CA LYS A 217 -34.07 2.96 -19.33
C LYS A 217 -33.49 3.62 -20.59
N GLU A 218 -32.50 4.47 -20.44
CA GLU A 218 -31.78 5.13 -21.51
C GLU A 218 -31.09 4.13 -22.44
N PHE A 219 -30.50 3.08 -21.90
CA PHE A 219 -29.84 2.04 -22.71
C PHE A 219 -30.81 1.33 -23.66
N ARG A 220 -32.05 1.10 -23.21
CA ARG A 220 -33.08 0.45 -24.02
C ARG A 220 -33.72 1.41 -25.02
N VAL A 221 -34.02 2.65 -24.60
CA VAL A 221 -34.67 3.66 -25.46
C VAL A 221 -33.77 4.08 -26.62
N PHE A 222 -32.46 4.22 -26.37
CA PHE A 222 -31.49 4.67 -27.37
C PHE A 222 -30.67 3.52 -28.00
N ASP A 223 -30.99 2.27 -27.68
CA ASP A 223 -30.27 1.06 -28.15
C ASP A 223 -28.73 1.16 -28.02
N LEU A 224 -28.28 1.65 -26.85
CA LEU A 224 -26.84 1.89 -26.58
C LEU A 224 -26.06 0.64 -26.17
N SER A 225 -26.73 -0.50 -26.00
CA SER A 225 -26.14 -1.71 -25.42
C SER A 225 -24.91 -2.17 -26.19
N LYS A 226 -25.02 -2.31 -27.53
CA LYS A 226 -23.90 -2.73 -28.38
C LYS A 226 -22.76 -1.72 -28.36
N TYR A 227 -23.06 -0.43 -28.50
CA TYR A 227 -22.06 0.64 -28.50
C TYR A 227 -21.25 0.67 -27.20
N LEU A 228 -21.91 0.58 -26.05
CA LEU A 228 -21.26 0.61 -24.74
C LEU A 228 -20.41 -0.63 -24.47
N VAL A 229 -20.90 -1.82 -24.86
CA VAL A 229 -20.14 -3.07 -24.76
C VAL A 229 -18.90 -3.02 -25.66
N ASP A 230 -19.03 -2.57 -26.92
CA ASP A 230 -17.89 -2.44 -27.83
C ASP A 230 -16.87 -1.43 -27.29
N LYS A 231 -17.34 -0.32 -26.74
CA LYS A 231 -16.47 0.69 -26.09
C LYS A 231 -15.73 0.12 -24.87
N PHE A 232 -16.43 -0.62 -24.00
CA PHE A 232 -15.84 -1.33 -22.88
C PHE A 232 -14.76 -2.32 -23.31
N VAL A 233 -15.08 -3.17 -24.31
CA VAL A 233 -14.15 -4.16 -24.84
C VAL A 233 -12.90 -3.50 -25.44
N ASN A 234 -13.06 -2.40 -26.18
CA ASN A 234 -11.93 -1.68 -26.77
C ASN A 234 -11.04 -1.06 -25.68
N LEU A 235 -11.61 -0.40 -24.67
CA LEU A 235 -10.84 0.13 -23.54
C LEU A 235 -10.11 -0.98 -22.77
N ARG A 236 -10.75 -2.13 -22.59
CA ARG A 236 -10.11 -3.32 -21.97
C ARG A 236 -8.94 -3.81 -22.82
N LYS A 237 -9.09 -3.92 -24.15
CA LYS A 237 -8.00 -4.34 -25.04
C LYS A 237 -6.81 -3.40 -24.96
N GLU A 238 -7.03 -2.09 -24.95
CA GLU A 238 -5.97 -1.08 -24.83
C GLU A 238 -5.25 -1.20 -23.48
N ARG A 239 -6.00 -1.32 -22.40
CA ARG A 239 -5.46 -1.55 -21.05
C ARG A 239 -4.64 -2.84 -20.98
N ASP A 240 -5.20 -3.93 -21.48
CA ASP A 240 -4.56 -5.25 -21.45
C ASP A 240 -3.27 -5.27 -22.28
N ALA A 241 -3.19 -4.52 -23.38
CA ALA A 241 -1.95 -4.38 -24.17
C ALA A 241 -0.82 -3.75 -23.33
N ILE A 242 -1.13 -2.73 -22.52
CA ILE A 242 -0.15 -2.11 -21.60
C ILE A 242 0.26 -3.12 -20.51
N GLU A 243 -0.71 -3.80 -19.90
CA GLU A 243 -0.48 -4.79 -18.85
C GLU A 243 0.38 -5.97 -19.35
N ILE A 244 0.10 -6.49 -20.54
CA ILE A 244 0.91 -7.54 -21.19
C ILE A 244 2.34 -7.03 -21.44
N SER A 245 2.51 -5.77 -21.87
CA SER A 245 3.84 -5.17 -22.04
C SER A 245 4.60 -5.13 -20.71
N GLN A 246 3.94 -4.76 -19.61
CA GLN A 246 4.53 -4.79 -18.27
C GLN A 246 4.93 -6.21 -17.86
N HIS A 247 4.04 -7.20 -18.06
CA HIS A 247 4.34 -8.59 -17.76
C HIS A 247 5.53 -9.13 -18.55
N LYS A 248 5.69 -8.76 -19.82
CA LYS A 248 6.90 -9.10 -20.61
C LYS A 248 8.19 -8.54 -20.00
N LYS A 249 8.15 -7.32 -19.44
CA LYS A 249 9.31 -6.72 -18.73
C LYS A 249 9.60 -7.48 -17.44
N TYR A 250 8.56 -7.83 -16.65
CA TYR A 250 8.70 -8.65 -15.46
C TYR A 250 9.29 -10.03 -15.75
N SER A 251 8.82 -10.68 -16.82
CA SER A 251 9.34 -11.99 -17.23
C SER A 251 10.83 -11.94 -17.52
N LYS A 252 11.31 -10.90 -18.19
CA LYS A 252 12.76 -10.70 -18.42
C LYS A 252 13.54 -10.56 -17.11
N VAL A 253 13.03 -9.78 -16.15
CA VAL A 253 13.65 -9.66 -14.82
C VAL A 253 13.65 -10.99 -14.09
N SER A 254 12.56 -11.75 -14.18
CA SER A 254 12.46 -13.08 -13.57
C SER A 254 13.49 -14.06 -14.14
N ILE A 255 13.70 -14.06 -15.47
CA ILE A 255 14.73 -14.88 -16.10
C ILE A 255 16.13 -14.48 -15.64
N ILE A 256 16.44 -13.17 -15.60
CA ILE A 256 17.74 -12.68 -15.08
C ILE A 256 17.93 -13.13 -13.63
N ASN A 257 16.89 -13.04 -12.80
CA ASN A 257 16.94 -13.49 -11.41
C ASN A 257 17.17 -15.00 -11.28
N ALA A 258 16.59 -15.81 -12.18
CA ALA A 258 16.83 -17.25 -12.22
C ALA A 258 18.30 -17.56 -12.56
N ILE A 259 18.85 -16.89 -13.58
CA ILE A 259 20.26 -17.03 -13.97
C ILE A 259 21.19 -16.63 -12.81
N LEU A 260 20.94 -15.47 -12.16
CA LEU A 260 21.72 -15.03 -11.02
C LEU A 260 21.64 -16.01 -9.85
N SER A 261 20.48 -16.64 -9.64
CA SER A 261 20.31 -17.65 -8.59
C SER A 261 21.06 -18.96 -8.93
N CYS A 262 21.12 -19.35 -10.21
CA CYS A 262 21.96 -20.46 -10.66
C CYS A 262 23.46 -20.16 -10.46
N ILE A 263 23.91 -18.97 -10.83
CA ILE A 263 25.31 -18.54 -10.64
C ILE A 263 25.65 -18.54 -9.14
N GLN A 264 24.72 -18.05 -8.28
CA GLN A 264 24.88 -18.08 -6.84
C GLN A 264 25.03 -19.52 -6.34
N LEU A 265 24.17 -20.43 -6.77
CA LEU A 265 24.20 -21.84 -6.37
C LEU A 265 25.53 -22.49 -6.73
N LEU A 266 25.95 -22.35 -7.99
CA LEU A 266 27.23 -22.91 -8.47
C LEU A 266 28.41 -22.31 -7.72
N GLY A 267 28.42 -20.99 -7.50
CA GLY A 267 29.47 -20.31 -6.73
C GLY A 267 29.55 -20.80 -5.28
N LEU A 268 28.39 -21.01 -4.64
CA LEU A 268 28.34 -21.56 -3.27
C LEU A 268 28.93 -22.98 -3.23
N TYR A 269 28.48 -23.87 -4.12
CA TYR A 269 29.03 -25.23 -4.17
C TYR A 269 30.53 -25.24 -4.45
N PHE A 270 31.00 -24.39 -5.37
CA PHE A 270 32.43 -24.29 -5.66
C PHE A 270 33.23 -23.84 -4.43
N ILE A 271 32.77 -22.79 -3.75
CA ILE A 271 33.45 -22.30 -2.52
C ILE A 271 33.47 -23.38 -1.42
N PHE A 272 32.37 -24.09 -1.21
CA PHE A 272 32.29 -25.13 -0.20
C PHE A 272 33.16 -26.35 -0.54
N LEU A 273 33.11 -26.83 -1.79
CA LEU A 273 33.98 -27.94 -2.23
C LEU A 273 35.46 -27.60 -2.03
N PHE A 274 35.86 -26.39 -2.45
CA PHE A 274 37.24 -25.95 -2.23
C PHE A 274 37.62 -25.85 -0.74
N SER A 275 36.65 -25.49 0.11
CA SER A 275 36.87 -25.40 1.54
C SER A 275 37.02 -26.78 2.22
N ILE A 276 36.30 -27.79 1.74
CA ILE A 276 36.41 -29.18 2.23
C ILE A 276 37.83 -29.71 2.00
N PHE A 277 38.41 -29.43 0.81
CA PHE A 277 39.78 -29.86 0.53
C PHE A 277 40.86 -29.13 1.34
N LYS A 278 40.60 -27.92 1.81
CA LYS A 278 41.57 -27.12 2.60
C LYS A 278 41.40 -27.23 4.10
N LYS A 279 40.20 -27.51 4.59
CA LYS A 279 39.87 -27.55 6.03
C LYS A 279 39.12 -28.84 6.31
N ASN A 280 39.30 -29.42 7.49
CA ASN A 280 38.53 -30.57 7.98
C ASN A 280 37.08 -30.15 8.31
N PHE A 281 36.28 -29.84 7.30
CA PHE A 281 34.85 -29.59 7.46
C PHE A 281 34.08 -30.91 7.48
N LEU A 282 33.14 -31.04 8.41
CA LEU A 282 32.19 -32.14 8.43
C LEU A 282 31.10 -31.93 7.34
N VAL A 283 30.59 -33.03 6.83
CA VAL A 283 29.54 -33.00 5.78
C VAL A 283 28.30 -32.24 6.22
N GLY A 284 27.92 -32.31 7.50
CA GLY A 284 26.81 -31.54 8.05
C GLY A 284 27.06 -30.03 8.07
N ASP A 285 28.32 -29.61 8.24
CA ASP A 285 28.68 -28.18 8.20
C ASP A 285 28.44 -27.58 6.80
N LEU A 286 28.68 -28.37 5.75
CA LEU A 286 28.32 -27.99 4.37
C LEU A 286 26.80 -27.77 4.24
N SER A 287 25.99 -28.67 4.82
CA SER A 287 24.52 -28.51 4.80
C SER A 287 24.07 -27.23 5.49
N ILE A 288 24.62 -26.93 6.71
CA ILE A 288 24.30 -25.70 7.45
C ILE A 288 24.70 -24.46 6.65
N GLY A 289 25.90 -24.45 6.12
CA GLY A 289 26.44 -23.31 5.37
C GLY A 289 25.66 -23.01 4.10
N LEU A 290 25.30 -24.03 3.33
CA LEU A 290 24.44 -23.88 2.14
C LEU A 290 23.06 -23.36 2.53
N ALA A 291 22.40 -23.99 3.50
CA ALA A 291 21.07 -23.58 3.94
C ALA A 291 21.07 -22.14 4.47
N ALA A 292 22.06 -21.75 5.30
CA ALA A 292 22.20 -20.39 5.80
C ALA A 292 22.41 -19.38 4.67
N SER A 293 23.20 -19.73 3.64
CA SER A 293 23.47 -18.87 2.48
C SER A 293 22.20 -18.62 1.65
N PHE A 294 21.38 -19.64 1.46
CA PHE A 294 20.08 -19.49 0.80
C PHE A 294 19.11 -18.62 1.61
N GLN A 295 19.05 -18.82 2.93
CA GLN A 295 18.23 -17.99 3.81
C GLN A 295 18.69 -16.53 3.79
N LEU A 296 19.99 -16.27 3.88
CA LEU A 296 20.55 -14.92 3.78
C LEU A 296 20.19 -14.25 2.46
N SER A 297 20.36 -14.95 1.33
CA SER A 297 19.99 -14.44 0.01
C SER A 297 18.50 -14.13 -0.09
N GLY A 298 17.64 -15.02 0.40
CA GLY A 298 16.20 -14.83 0.45
C GLY A 298 15.79 -13.60 1.26
N LYS A 299 16.34 -13.47 2.48
CA LYS A 299 16.06 -12.33 3.37
C LYS A 299 16.56 -11.00 2.79
N LEU A 300 17.75 -10.97 2.17
CA LEU A 300 18.26 -9.79 1.46
C LEU A 300 17.37 -9.40 0.27
N LYS A 301 16.94 -10.37 -0.55
CA LYS A 301 16.00 -10.12 -1.68
C LYS A 301 14.66 -9.56 -1.18
N ASN A 302 14.14 -10.09 -0.07
CA ASN A 302 12.91 -9.60 0.55
C ASN A 302 13.08 -8.18 1.11
N THR A 303 14.23 -7.86 1.69
CA THR A 303 14.57 -6.51 2.15
C THR A 303 14.56 -5.51 1.01
N VAL A 304 15.17 -5.88 -0.12
CA VAL A 304 15.15 -5.07 -1.35
C VAL A 304 13.72 -4.83 -1.83
N ASN A 305 12.89 -5.88 -1.88
CA ASN A 305 11.50 -5.77 -2.31
C ASN A 305 10.68 -4.87 -1.37
N ALA A 306 10.85 -5.03 -0.05
CA ALA A 306 10.18 -4.21 0.95
C ALA A 306 10.59 -2.73 0.83
N TYR A 307 11.88 -2.45 0.64
CA TYR A 307 12.38 -1.08 0.39
C TYR A 307 11.78 -0.46 -0.87
N LEU A 308 11.77 -1.21 -1.98
CA LEU A 308 11.21 -0.74 -3.26
C LEU A 308 9.68 -0.49 -3.14
N SER A 309 8.96 -1.35 -2.43
CA SER A 309 7.53 -1.17 -2.13
C SER A 309 7.28 0.08 -1.26
N LEU A 310 8.13 0.35 -0.27
CA LEU A 310 8.06 1.59 0.50
C LEU A 310 8.32 2.82 -0.36
N CYS A 311 9.28 2.77 -1.28
CA CYS A 311 9.54 3.87 -2.22
C CYS A 311 8.31 4.15 -3.09
N GLU A 312 7.64 3.11 -3.58
CA GLU A 312 6.42 3.25 -4.39
C GLU A 312 5.28 3.88 -3.57
N ARG A 313 4.98 3.32 -2.40
CA ARG A 313 3.91 3.84 -1.52
C ARG A 313 4.16 5.27 -1.06
N SER A 314 5.42 5.64 -0.80
CA SER A 314 5.77 7.00 -0.36
C SER A 314 5.53 8.07 -1.42
N MET A 315 5.44 7.72 -2.70
CA MET A 315 5.14 8.69 -3.76
C MET A 315 3.70 9.23 -3.67
N TYR A 316 2.78 8.42 -3.16
CA TYR A 316 1.38 8.82 -2.99
C TYR A 316 1.13 9.64 -1.70
N ILE A 317 2.07 9.63 -0.75
CA ILE A 317 1.92 10.34 0.52
C ILE A 317 1.93 11.85 0.33
N ASP A 318 2.72 12.37 -0.62
CA ASP A 318 2.73 13.80 -0.92
C ASP A 318 1.36 14.26 -1.47
N GLU A 319 0.76 13.46 -2.37
CA GLU A 319 -0.56 13.72 -2.93
C GLU A 319 -1.64 13.69 -1.82
N MET A 320 -1.54 12.71 -0.94
CA MET A 320 -2.41 12.60 0.24
C MET A 320 -2.24 13.78 1.20
N ASN A 321 -1.00 14.19 1.52
CA ASN A 321 -0.75 15.33 2.38
C ASN A 321 -1.25 16.64 1.75
N ALA A 322 -1.10 16.80 0.42
CA ALA A 322 -1.63 17.94 -0.29
C ALA A 322 -3.17 17.98 -0.19
N PHE A 323 -3.83 16.81 -0.28
CA PHE A 323 -5.26 16.69 -0.11
C PHE A 323 -5.72 17.11 1.31
N PHE A 324 -5.08 16.59 2.36
CA PHE A 324 -5.43 16.92 3.76
C PHE A 324 -5.04 18.34 4.19
N ASN A 325 -4.10 19.00 3.53
CA ASN A 325 -3.69 20.37 3.85
C ASN A 325 -4.48 21.43 3.07
N ARG A 326 -5.52 21.06 2.34
CA ARG A 326 -6.40 22.02 1.70
C ARG A 326 -7.17 22.79 2.75
N SER A 327 -7.12 24.10 2.67
CA SER A 327 -7.90 24.98 3.54
C SER A 327 -9.32 25.13 2.98
N ASN A 328 -10.29 24.96 3.85
CA ASN A 328 -11.66 25.36 3.56
C ASN A 328 -11.70 26.90 3.40
N ARG A 329 -12.34 27.36 2.33
CA ARG A 329 -12.54 28.80 2.07
C ARG A 329 -13.73 29.32 2.84
N ILE A 330 -14.76 28.48 3.04
CA ILE A 330 -15.96 28.81 3.78
C ILE A 330 -15.68 28.53 5.25
N CYS A 331 -15.14 29.53 5.94
CA CYS A 331 -14.93 29.41 7.38
C CYS A 331 -16.27 29.39 8.13
N SER A 332 -16.57 28.30 8.79
CA SER A 332 -17.67 28.23 9.78
C SER A 332 -17.35 28.97 11.09
N ALA A 333 -16.17 29.59 11.16
CA ALA A 333 -15.62 30.24 12.36
C ALA A 333 -16.18 31.63 12.65
N GLY A 334 -17.40 31.90 12.24
CA GLY A 334 -18.14 33.03 12.79
C GLY A 334 -18.66 32.65 14.17
N ALA A 335 -18.17 33.28 15.20
CA ALA A 335 -18.72 33.19 16.55
C ALA A 335 -20.18 33.63 16.66
N TYR A 336 -20.85 33.86 15.55
CA TYR A 336 -22.19 34.36 15.48
C TYR A 336 -23.14 33.25 15.01
N THR A 337 -23.82 32.63 15.95
CA THR A 337 -25.00 31.84 15.64
C THR A 337 -26.18 32.81 15.53
N PRO A 338 -26.74 33.03 14.32
CA PRO A 338 -27.90 33.92 14.21
C PRO A 338 -29.01 33.37 15.10
N LEU A 339 -29.49 34.19 16.00
CA LEU A 339 -30.73 33.90 16.74
C LEU A 339 -31.88 34.15 15.75
N PHE A 340 -32.51 33.08 15.29
CA PHE A 340 -33.70 33.17 14.47
C PHE A 340 -34.87 33.42 15.38
N ASP A 341 -35.49 34.59 15.21
CA ASP A 341 -36.77 34.94 15.85
C ASP A 341 -37.86 34.98 14.74
N ASP A 342 -39.11 35.18 15.14
CA ASP A 342 -40.25 35.23 14.24
C ASP A 342 -40.18 36.39 13.25
N ASN A 343 -39.27 37.32 13.39
CA ASN A 343 -39.01 38.45 12.49
C ASN A 343 -37.74 38.35 11.70
N SER A 344 -37.00 37.22 11.77
CA SER A 344 -35.76 37.04 11.06
C SER A 344 -35.96 37.02 9.57
N GLU A 345 -35.20 37.83 8.84
CA GLU A 345 -35.26 37.97 7.38
C GLU A 345 -33.94 37.57 6.74
N ILE A 346 -34.01 37.03 5.51
CA ILE A 346 -32.82 36.74 4.69
C ILE A 346 -32.78 37.77 3.57
N GLU A 347 -31.70 38.52 3.44
CA GLU A 347 -31.56 39.57 2.43
C GLU A 347 -30.32 39.33 1.55
N PHE A 348 -30.55 39.30 0.24
CA PHE A 348 -29.49 39.34 -0.76
C PHE A 348 -29.42 40.81 -1.27
N LYS A 349 -28.21 41.42 -1.15
CA LYS A 349 -27.95 42.81 -1.58
C LYS A 349 -26.92 42.79 -2.69
N ASP A 350 -27.33 43.07 -3.90
CA ASP A 350 -26.45 43.14 -5.08
C ASP A 350 -25.52 41.97 -5.25
N VAL A 351 -26.01 40.74 -5.00
CA VAL A 351 -25.21 39.55 -5.00
C VAL A 351 -24.96 39.09 -6.44
N SER A 352 -23.68 39.03 -6.81
CA SER A 352 -23.23 38.44 -8.08
C SER A 352 -22.33 37.25 -7.79
N PHE A 353 -22.60 36.13 -8.45
CA PHE A 353 -21.84 34.90 -8.23
C PHE A 353 -21.40 34.27 -9.55
N LYS A 354 -20.17 33.76 -9.52
CA LYS A 354 -19.51 33.07 -10.61
C LYS A 354 -18.83 31.81 -10.08
N TYR A 355 -19.11 30.64 -10.69
CA TYR A 355 -18.42 29.41 -10.32
C TYR A 355 -16.92 29.49 -10.61
N PRO A 356 -16.07 28.88 -9.77
CA PRO A 356 -14.65 28.78 -10.03
C PRO A 356 -14.36 28.15 -11.40
N GLY A 357 -13.47 28.78 -12.18
CA GLY A 357 -13.16 28.32 -13.54
C GLY A 357 -14.19 28.69 -14.63
N SER A 358 -15.37 29.22 -14.29
CA SER A 358 -16.34 29.70 -15.28
C SER A 358 -15.98 31.09 -15.80
N SER A 359 -16.22 31.36 -17.08
CA SER A 359 -16.10 32.69 -17.67
C SER A 359 -17.33 33.57 -17.46
N SER A 360 -18.49 32.97 -17.20
CA SER A 360 -19.78 33.64 -17.08
C SER A 360 -20.31 33.68 -15.64
N TYR A 361 -21.07 34.70 -15.32
CA TYR A 361 -21.80 34.78 -14.06
C TYR A 361 -23.01 33.86 -14.07
N ALA A 362 -23.20 33.11 -12.99
CA ALA A 362 -24.36 32.27 -12.74
C ALA A 362 -25.52 33.12 -12.14
N LEU A 363 -25.20 34.15 -11.37
CA LEU A 363 -26.12 35.15 -10.84
C LEU A 363 -25.49 36.52 -10.98
N ARG A 364 -26.28 37.55 -11.30
CA ARG A 364 -25.83 38.94 -11.39
C ARG A 364 -26.82 39.86 -10.70
N HIS A 365 -26.28 40.76 -9.87
CA HIS A 365 -27.02 41.83 -9.22
C HIS A 365 -28.32 41.37 -8.56
N LEU A 366 -28.28 40.20 -7.90
CA LEU A 366 -29.47 39.65 -7.25
C LEU A 366 -29.79 40.46 -6.00
N ASN A 367 -31.00 41.06 -6.01
CA ASN A 367 -31.58 41.73 -4.87
C ASN A 367 -32.86 41.01 -4.49
N LEU A 368 -32.90 40.41 -3.31
CA LEU A 368 -34.06 39.64 -2.84
C LEU A 368 -34.13 39.69 -1.32
N LYS A 369 -35.30 39.87 -0.80
CA LYS A 369 -35.59 39.83 0.63
C LYS A 369 -36.63 38.76 0.89
N ILE A 370 -36.33 37.82 1.77
CA ILE A 370 -37.19 36.71 2.16
C ILE A 370 -37.57 36.93 3.62
N LYS A 371 -38.88 37.05 3.88
CA LYS A 371 -39.41 37.28 5.23
C LYS A 371 -39.52 35.96 6.01
N ALA A 372 -39.56 36.08 7.34
CA ALA A 372 -39.86 34.94 8.18
C ALA A 372 -41.17 34.25 7.75
N ASN A 373 -41.19 32.94 7.75
CA ASN A 373 -42.32 32.10 7.36
C ASN A 373 -42.84 32.28 5.91
N GLU A 374 -42.09 33.00 5.05
CA GLU A 374 -42.43 33.15 3.64
C GLU A 374 -42.16 31.86 2.84
N LYS A 375 -43.08 31.51 1.95
CA LYS A 375 -42.91 30.42 0.99
C LYS A 375 -42.52 31.01 -0.36
N LEU A 376 -41.26 30.86 -0.75
CA LEU A 376 -40.69 31.34 -2.00
C LEU A 376 -40.69 30.24 -3.08
N CYS A 377 -41.28 30.51 -4.21
CA CYS A 377 -41.20 29.63 -5.38
C CYS A 377 -40.26 30.24 -6.44
N ILE A 378 -39.28 29.46 -6.88
CA ILE A 378 -38.28 29.90 -7.87
C ILE A 378 -38.55 29.19 -9.18
N VAL A 379 -38.97 29.94 -10.21
CA VAL A 379 -39.26 29.45 -11.56
C VAL A 379 -38.35 30.11 -12.58
N GLY A 380 -38.08 29.45 -13.68
CA GLY A 380 -37.26 29.99 -14.76
C GLY A 380 -36.72 28.90 -15.68
N GLN A 381 -36.06 29.31 -16.74
CA GLN A 381 -35.45 28.41 -17.74
C GLN A 381 -34.32 27.56 -17.12
N ASN A 382 -33.99 26.44 -17.79
CA ASN A 382 -32.82 25.63 -17.42
C ASN A 382 -31.55 26.49 -17.62
N GLY A 383 -30.62 26.45 -16.63
CA GLY A 383 -29.46 27.34 -16.63
C GLY A 383 -29.66 28.74 -16.03
N GLY A 384 -30.91 29.11 -15.68
CA GLY A 384 -31.25 30.44 -15.14
C GLY A 384 -30.81 30.68 -13.68
N GLY A 385 -29.87 29.94 -13.13
CA GLY A 385 -29.29 30.19 -11.80
C GLY A 385 -30.09 29.69 -10.60
N LYS A 386 -31.21 28.96 -10.78
CA LYS A 386 -32.09 28.49 -9.70
C LYS A 386 -31.33 27.64 -8.65
N SER A 387 -30.60 26.64 -9.11
CA SER A 387 -29.80 25.77 -8.22
C SER A 387 -28.65 26.54 -7.58
N THR A 388 -28.08 27.51 -8.30
CA THR A 388 -27.02 28.37 -7.76
C THR A 388 -27.53 29.25 -6.62
N PHE A 389 -28.75 29.81 -6.77
CA PHE A 389 -29.37 30.56 -5.70
C PHE A 389 -29.55 29.71 -4.42
N ILE A 390 -30.05 28.48 -4.56
CA ILE A 390 -30.21 27.57 -3.43
C ILE A 390 -28.89 27.25 -2.79
N LYS A 391 -27.83 26.97 -3.59
CA LYS A 391 -26.48 26.70 -3.07
C LYS A 391 -25.91 27.87 -2.28
N LEU A 392 -26.13 29.10 -2.72
CA LEU A 392 -25.72 30.32 -1.99
C LEU A 392 -26.55 30.50 -0.70
N LEU A 393 -27.86 30.32 -0.79
CA LEU A 393 -28.76 30.42 0.36
C LEU A 393 -28.40 29.43 1.47
N THR A 394 -28.00 28.21 1.09
CA THR A 394 -27.59 27.15 2.03
C THR A 394 -26.09 27.23 2.39
N ARG A 395 -25.39 28.29 1.95
CA ARG A 395 -23.98 28.53 2.23
C ARG A 395 -23.07 27.38 1.79
N LEU A 396 -23.37 26.75 0.67
CA LEU A 396 -22.50 25.74 0.05
C LEU A 396 -21.35 26.36 -0.77
N TYR A 397 -21.52 27.64 -1.13
CA TYR A 397 -20.55 28.49 -1.83
C TYR A 397 -20.42 29.85 -1.16
#